data_c2e30018f608ac633f31d64a7e03d77f
#
_entry.id   c2e30018f608ac633f31d64a7e03d77f
#
_cell.length_a   1.000
_cell.length_b   1.000
_cell.length_c   1.000
_cell.angle_alpha   90.00
_cell.angle_beta   90.00
_cell.angle_gamma   90.00
#
_symmetry.space_group_name_H-M   'P 1'
#
loop_
_entity.id
_entity.type
_entity.pdbx_description
1 polymer ?
#
loop_
_entity_poly.entity_id
_entity_poly.type
_entity_poly.pdbx_seq_one_letter_code
_entity_poly.pdbx_strand_id
1 'polypeptide(L)'
;MLPVSLLLLFTVLLGIIIGLHLRTVRNDRKLLQTVTDLHRGTRGERRLVLQLLKHGVPAKAVFHDLYVEKTTGGTSQIDLVVPTKAGIIVFEVKEYSGWIFGKGYQEYWTQVLAYGREKYRLYNPVKQNKGHIE
;
A
#
# COMPACT_ATOMS: atom_id res chain seq x y z
N MET A 1 37.66 20.79 19.44
CA MET A 1 37.69 19.33 19.22
C MET A 1 36.65 18.69 20.12
N LEU A 2 35.77 17.85 19.58
CA LEU A 2 34.80 17.07 20.39
C LEU A 2 35.57 16.06 21.24
N PRO A 3 35.22 15.87 22.53
CA PRO A 3 35.89 14.88 23.37
C PRO A 3 35.61 13.45 22.87
N VAL A 4 36.62 12.59 22.93
CA VAL A 4 36.56 11.18 22.47
C VAL A 4 35.38 10.42 23.09
N SER A 5 35.05 10.70 24.35
CA SER A 5 33.90 10.13 25.04
C SER A 5 32.56 10.44 24.39
N LEU A 6 32.40 11.67 23.86
CA LEU A 6 31.18 12.06 23.17
C LEU A 6 31.04 11.37 21.79
N LEU A 7 32.17 11.18 21.10
CA LEU A 7 32.19 10.42 19.84
C LEU A 7 31.83 8.95 20.05
N LEU A 8 32.37 8.32 21.08
CA LEU A 8 32.02 6.95 21.48
C LEU A 8 30.53 6.80 21.80
N LEU A 9 29.99 7.72 22.59
CA LEU A 9 28.55 7.72 22.92
C LEU A 9 27.68 7.83 21.66
N PHE A 10 28.06 8.72 20.75
CA PHE A 10 27.35 8.89 19.50
C PHE A 10 27.35 7.63 18.62
N THR A 11 28.51 6.96 18.50
CA THR A 11 28.62 5.72 17.70
C THR A 11 27.79 4.58 18.30
N VAL A 12 27.77 4.45 19.63
CA VAL A 12 26.95 3.46 20.34
C VAL A 12 25.46 3.72 20.12
N LEU A 13 25.02 4.98 20.30
CA LEU A 13 23.63 5.37 20.07
C LEU A 13 23.19 5.12 18.62
N LEU A 14 24.04 5.49 17.66
CA LEU A 14 23.78 5.24 16.24
C LEU A 14 23.66 3.73 15.96
N GLY A 15 24.53 2.92 16.54
CA GLY A 15 24.48 1.45 16.42
C GLY A 15 23.18 0.86 16.99
N ILE A 16 22.70 1.37 18.12
CA ILE A 16 21.43 0.96 18.72
C ILE A 16 20.26 1.34 17.80
N ILE A 17 20.23 2.58 17.31
CA ILE A 17 19.16 3.06 16.39
C ILE A 17 19.12 2.20 15.13
N ILE A 18 20.27 1.94 14.51
CA ILE A 18 20.36 1.08 13.32
C ILE A 18 19.88 -0.35 13.65
N GLY A 19 20.31 -0.90 14.77
CA GLY A 19 19.89 -2.24 15.21
C GLY A 19 18.38 -2.36 15.41
N LEU A 20 17.77 -1.38 16.06
CA LEU A 20 16.32 -1.30 16.26
C LEU A 20 15.58 -1.16 14.91
N HIS A 21 16.10 -0.30 14.04
CA HIS A 21 15.51 -0.12 12.70
C HIS A 21 15.56 -1.43 11.89
N LEU A 22 16.69 -2.10 11.84
CA LEU A 22 16.84 -3.38 11.13
C LEU A 22 15.92 -4.47 11.70
N ARG A 23 15.76 -4.50 13.02
CA ARG A 23 14.82 -5.42 13.69
C ARG A 23 13.37 -5.14 13.26
N THR A 24 12.96 -3.87 13.24
CA THR A 24 11.62 -3.46 12.79
C THR A 24 11.40 -3.87 11.34
N VAL A 25 12.31 -3.56 10.43
CA VAL A 25 12.20 -3.93 9.00
C VAL A 25 12.11 -5.45 8.83
N ARG A 26 12.89 -6.22 9.59
CA ARG A 26 12.84 -7.69 9.55
C ARG A 26 11.48 -8.22 10.04
N ASN A 27 10.94 -7.66 11.11
CA ASN A 27 9.65 -8.05 11.66
C ASN A 27 8.52 -7.70 10.68
N ASP A 28 8.56 -6.51 10.07
CA ASP A 28 7.60 -6.07 9.07
C ASP A 28 7.58 -7.00 7.84
N ARG A 29 8.76 -7.41 7.36
CA ARG A 29 8.87 -8.39 6.27
C ARG A 29 8.24 -9.73 6.63
N LYS A 30 8.55 -10.27 7.83
CA LYS A 30 7.97 -11.53 8.31
C LYS A 30 6.46 -11.43 8.43
N LEU A 31 5.95 -10.32 8.97
CA LEU A 31 4.51 -10.09 9.10
C LEU A 31 3.84 -10.01 7.73
N LEU A 32 4.41 -9.29 6.79
CA LEU A 32 3.90 -9.19 5.42
C LEU A 32 3.84 -10.55 4.73
N GLN A 33 4.88 -11.38 4.90
CA GLN A 33 4.97 -12.72 4.32
C GLN A 33 3.92 -13.71 4.84
N THR A 34 3.19 -13.38 5.91
CA THR A 34 2.01 -14.18 6.34
C THR A 34 0.82 -14.06 5.39
N VAL A 35 0.82 -13.07 4.50
CA VAL A 35 -0.27 -12.80 3.55
C VAL A 35 0.21 -12.85 2.10
N THR A 36 1.40 -12.33 1.81
CA THR A 36 1.85 -12.14 0.43
C THR A 36 3.37 -12.20 0.30
N ASP A 37 3.83 -12.52 -0.90
CA ASP A 37 5.25 -12.46 -1.23
C ASP A 37 5.76 -11.01 -1.33
N LEU A 38 7.04 -10.81 -1.03
CA LEU A 38 7.67 -9.47 -0.99
C LEU A 38 7.70 -8.75 -2.35
N HIS A 39 7.49 -9.50 -3.44
CA HIS A 39 7.52 -8.97 -4.81
C HIS A 39 6.16 -9.00 -5.51
N ARG A 40 5.12 -9.52 -4.84
CA ARG A 40 3.77 -9.59 -5.38
C ARG A 40 3.05 -8.26 -5.22
N GLY A 41 2.32 -7.82 -6.26
CA GLY A 41 1.61 -6.55 -6.30
C GLY A 41 2.54 -5.32 -6.25
N THR A 42 1.99 -4.15 -6.10
CA THR A 42 2.72 -2.89 -5.99
C THR A 42 3.27 -2.65 -4.56
N ARG A 43 4.14 -1.65 -4.42
CA ARG A 43 4.64 -1.24 -3.11
C ARG A 43 3.51 -0.70 -2.22
N GLY A 44 2.58 0.07 -2.80
CA GLY A 44 1.43 0.64 -2.08
C GLY A 44 0.50 -0.42 -1.54
N GLU A 45 0.18 -1.43 -2.34
CA GLU A 45 -0.64 -2.56 -1.90
C GLU A 45 0.01 -3.29 -0.73
N ARG A 46 1.30 -3.68 -0.83
CA ARG A 46 2.02 -4.32 0.27
C ARG A 46 2.10 -3.46 1.52
N ARG A 47 2.22 -2.14 1.37
CA ARG A 47 2.19 -1.20 2.50
C ARG A 47 0.82 -1.20 3.18
N LEU A 48 -0.27 -1.23 2.40
CA LEU A 48 -1.63 -1.32 2.95
C LEU A 48 -1.84 -2.65 3.69
N VAL A 49 -1.43 -3.78 3.11
CA VAL A 49 -1.46 -5.09 3.79
C VAL A 49 -0.75 -5.02 5.13
N LEU A 50 0.47 -4.49 5.16
CA LEU A 50 1.24 -4.37 6.40
C LEU A 50 0.54 -3.48 7.45
N GLN A 51 -0.08 -2.37 7.02
CA GLN A 51 -0.85 -1.52 7.94
C GLN A 51 -2.06 -2.25 8.52
N LEU A 52 -2.83 -2.96 7.72
CA LEU A 52 -3.97 -3.75 8.18
C LEU A 52 -3.54 -4.79 9.24
N LEU A 53 -2.46 -5.53 8.97
CA LEU A 53 -1.91 -6.50 9.90
C LEU A 53 -1.45 -5.86 11.22
N LYS A 54 -0.77 -4.72 11.16
CA LYS A 54 -0.33 -3.95 12.34
C LYS A 54 -1.49 -3.40 13.16
N HIS A 55 -2.64 -3.15 12.54
CA HIS A 55 -3.87 -2.72 13.21
C HIS A 55 -4.75 -3.90 13.65
N GLY A 56 -4.22 -5.13 13.61
CA GLY A 56 -4.89 -6.30 14.18
C GLY A 56 -5.84 -7.04 13.24
N VAL A 57 -5.87 -6.70 11.94
CA VAL A 57 -6.60 -7.51 10.98
C VAL A 57 -5.91 -8.88 10.84
N PRO A 58 -6.61 -10.00 11.07
CA PRO A 58 -5.99 -11.32 10.97
C PRO A 58 -5.45 -11.60 9.56
N ALA A 59 -4.27 -12.18 9.44
CA ALA A 59 -3.65 -12.51 8.14
C ALA A 59 -4.58 -13.33 7.23
N LYS A 60 -5.32 -14.29 7.82
CA LYS A 60 -6.31 -15.13 7.11
C LYS A 60 -7.53 -14.37 6.56
N ALA A 61 -7.74 -13.13 6.98
CA ALA A 61 -8.82 -12.26 6.52
C ALA A 61 -8.32 -11.20 5.51
N VAL A 62 -7.05 -11.26 5.10
CA VAL A 62 -6.48 -10.32 4.13
C VAL A 62 -6.16 -11.09 2.85
N PHE A 63 -6.88 -10.79 1.78
CA PHE A 63 -6.66 -11.37 0.45
C PHE A 63 -6.05 -10.31 -0.45
N HIS A 64 -4.81 -10.53 -0.89
CA HIS A 64 -4.02 -9.58 -1.67
C HIS A 64 -3.81 -10.09 -3.09
N ASP A 65 -3.94 -9.17 -4.06
CA ASP A 65 -3.65 -9.39 -5.47
C ASP A 65 -4.46 -10.59 -6.03
N LEU A 66 -5.79 -10.48 -5.92
CA LEU A 66 -6.73 -11.49 -6.39
C LEU A 66 -7.02 -11.34 -7.88
N TYR A 67 -7.14 -12.48 -8.56
CA TYR A 67 -7.60 -12.54 -9.94
C TYR A 67 -8.95 -13.27 -9.98
N VAL A 68 -9.99 -12.55 -10.42
CA VAL A 68 -11.36 -13.05 -10.48
C VAL A 68 -11.80 -13.14 -11.93
N GLU A 69 -12.39 -14.26 -12.32
CA GLU A 69 -12.98 -14.41 -13.64
C GLU A 69 -14.24 -13.53 -13.79
N LYS A 70 -14.34 -12.84 -14.91
CA LYS A 70 -15.51 -12.04 -15.24
C LYS A 70 -16.55 -12.91 -15.94
N THR A 71 -17.83 -12.65 -15.68
CA THR A 71 -18.95 -13.29 -16.37
C THR A 71 -18.94 -13.02 -17.88
N THR A 72 -18.35 -11.92 -18.30
CA THR A 72 -18.18 -11.52 -19.71
C THR A 72 -16.93 -12.10 -20.37
N GLY A 73 -16.18 -12.93 -19.68
CA GLY A 73 -14.88 -13.45 -20.08
C GLY A 73 -13.70 -12.57 -19.66
N GLY A 74 -12.52 -13.20 -19.51
CA GLY A 74 -11.30 -12.56 -19.01
C GLY A 74 -11.25 -12.47 -17.48
N THR A 75 -10.18 -11.88 -16.97
CA THR A 75 -9.94 -11.74 -15.53
C THR A 75 -9.95 -10.28 -15.08
N SER A 76 -10.34 -10.03 -13.85
CA SER A 76 -10.17 -8.76 -13.15
C SER A 76 -9.21 -8.95 -11.99
N GLN A 77 -8.24 -8.06 -11.86
CA GLN A 77 -7.37 -8.01 -10.70
C GLN A 77 -8.01 -7.11 -9.65
N ILE A 78 -8.03 -7.56 -8.41
CA ILE A 78 -8.49 -6.80 -7.24
C ILE A 78 -7.31 -6.70 -6.30
N ASP A 79 -6.91 -5.46 -5.96
CA ASP A 79 -5.71 -5.21 -5.18
C ASP A 79 -5.80 -5.83 -3.78
N LEU A 80 -6.94 -5.62 -3.08
CA LEU A 80 -7.11 -6.15 -1.73
C LEU A 80 -8.58 -6.35 -1.37
N VAL A 81 -8.87 -7.48 -0.71
CA VAL A 81 -10.18 -7.79 -0.15
C VAL A 81 -10.04 -8.18 1.32
N VAL A 82 -10.92 -7.62 2.15
CA VAL A 82 -10.96 -7.91 3.60
C VAL A 82 -12.41 -8.21 4.01
N PRO A 83 -12.78 -9.47 4.23
CA PRO A 83 -14.06 -9.81 4.84
C PRO A 83 -14.09 -9.40 6.32
N THR A 84 -15.19 -8.78 6.71
CA THR A 84 -15.47 -8.32 8.07
C THR A 84 -16.83 -8.81 8.54
N LYS A 85 -17.15 -8.61 9.82
CA LYS A 85 -18.50 -8.92 10.34
C LYS A 85 -19.59 -8.03 9.72
N ALA A 86 -19.24 -6.84 9.24
CA ALA A 86 -20.17 -5.89 8.62
C ALA A 86 -20.31 -6.08 7.10
N GLY A 87 -19.44 -6.90 6.48
CA GLY A 87 -19.44 -7.12 5.04
C GLY A 87 -18.02 -7.27 4.48
N ILE A 88 -17.92 -7.27 3.16
CA ILE A 88 -16.65 -7.36 2.43
C ILE A 88 -16.18 -5.96 2.07
N ILE A 89 -14.94 -5.63 2.43
CA ILE A 89 -14.29 -4.39 2.05
C ILE A 89 -13.36 -4.69 0.88
N VAL A 90 -13.52 -3.97 -0.22
CA VAL A 90 -12.68 -4.04 -1.41
C VAL A 90 -11.87 -2.75 -1.50
N PHE A 91 -10.55 -2.88 -1.67
CA PHE A 91 -9.64 -1.76 -1.81
C PHE A 91 -9.06 -1.72 -3.23
N GLU A 92 -8.99 -0.52 -3.78
CA GLU A 92 -8.26 -0.16 -4.98
C GLU A 92 -7.14 0.80 -4.58
N VAL A 93 -5.90 0.38 -4.72
CA VAL A 93 -4.72 1.14 -4.25
C VAL A 93 -4.11 1.92 -5.39
N LYS A 94 -3.95 3.22 -5.18
CA LYS A 94 -3.31 4.10 -6.16
C LYS A 94 -2.16 4.88 -5.50
N GLU A 95 -0.97 4.79 -6.11
CA GLU A 95 0.20 5.57 -5.70
C GLU A 95 0.42 6.71 -6.70
N TYR A 96 -0.34 7.79 -6.55
CA TYR A 96 -0.18 8.99 -7.38
C TYR A 96 0.61 10.06 -6.64
N SER A 97 1.50 10.74 -7.36
CA SER A 97 2.17 11.96 -6.91
C SER A 97 1.46 13.20 -7.45
N GLY A 98 1.76 14.37 -6.87
CA GLY A 98 1.18 15.65 -7.29
C GLY A 98 -0.27 15.81 -6.83
N TRP A 99 -1.05 16.54 -7.63
CA TRP A 99 -2.46 16.83 -7.33
C TRP A 99 -3.37 16.00 -8.21
N ILE A 100 -4.47 15.51 -7.60
CA ILE A 100 -5.49 14.73 -8.29
C ILE A 100 -6.80 15.52 -8.27
N PHE A 101 -7.37 15.74 -9.43
CA PHE A 101 -8.66 16.43 -9.62
C PHE A 101 -9.65 15.52 -10.31
N GLY A 102 -10.83 15.37 -9.71
CA GLY A 102 -11.91 14.58 -10.30
C GLY A 102 -13.15 14.52 -9.42
N LYS A 103 -14.26 14.14 -10.01
CA LYS A 103 -15.54 13.90 -9.32
C LYS A 103 -15.96 12.45 -9.53
N GLY A 104 -16.70 11.88 -8.56
CA GLY A 104 -17.07 10.46 -8.58
C GLY A 104 -17.84 10.01 -9.83
N TYR A 105 -18.63 10.90 -10.45
CA TYR A 105 -19.37 10.60 -11.67
C TYR A 105 -18.55 10.65 -12.98
N GLN A 106 -17.37 11.32 -12.98
CA GLN A 106 -16.50 11.41 -14.14
C GLN A 106 -15.86 10.06 -14.46
N GLU A 107 -15.65 9.77 -15.72
CA GLU A 107 -14.96 8.56 -16.16
C GLU A 107 -13.44 8.66 -15.97
N TYR A 108 -12.90 9.87 -16.16
CA TYR A 108 -11.48 10.14 -16.00
C TYR A 108 -11.26 11.30 -15.04
N TRP A 109 -10.21 11.17 -14.26
CA TRP A 109 -9.66 12.22 -13.41
C TRP A 109 -8.39 12.79 -14.01
N THR A 110 -7.89 13.90 -13.47
CA THR A 110 -6.68 14.56 -13.93
C THR A 110 -5.63 14.56 -12.83
N GLN A 111 -4.47 14.02 -13.14
CA GLN A 111 -3.26 14.19 -12.34
C GLN A 111 -2.48 15.40 -12.84
N VAL A 112 -2.00 16.23 -11.92
CA VAL A 112 -1.23 17.44 -12.20
C VAL A 112 0.11 17.34 -11.50
N LEU A 113 1.18 17.38 -12.28
CA LEU A 113 2.56 17.31 -11.81
C LEU A 113 3.31 18.60 -12.14
N ALA A 114 4.58 18.69 -11.68
CA ALA A 114 5.51 19.78 -12.00
C ALA A 114 4.89 21.17 -11.80
N TYR A 115 4.21 21.38 -10.66
CA TYR A 115 3.55 22.65 -10.30
C TYR A 115 2.55 23.16 -11.36
N GLY A 116 1.81 22.22 -11.99
CA GLY A 116 0.78 22.54 -12.98
C GLY A 116 1.22 22.46 -14.44
N ARG A 117 2.51 22.20 -14.69
CA ARG A 117 3.05 22.15 -16.07
C ARG A 117 2.66 20.89 -16.83
N GLU A 118 2.47 19.78 -16.11
CA GLU A 118 2.17 18.48 -16.69
C GLU A 118 0.80 17.98 -16.21
N LYS A 119 -0.02 17.50 -17.13
CA LYS A 119 -1.35 16.98 -16.84
C LYS A 119 -1.54 15.62 -17.51
N TYR A 120 -1.98 14.65 -16.73
CA TYR A 120 -2.26 13.29 -17.20
C TYR A 120 -3.70 12.91 -16.88
N ARG A 121 -4.33 12.17 -17.80
CA ARG A 121 -5.64 11.54 -17.54
C ARG A 121 -5.42 10.18 -16.89
N LEU A 122 -6.21 9.88 -15.88
CA LEU A 122 -6.26 8.57 -15.24
C LEU A 122 -7.72 8.11 -15.15
N TYR A 123 -7.94 6.82 -15.25
CA TYR A 123 -9.28 6.27 -15.05
C TYR A 123 -9.72 6.48 -13.61
N ASN A 124 -11.00 6.80 -13.41
CA ASN A 124 -11.56 7.09 -12.11
C ASN A 124 -11.48 5.86 -11.19
N PRO A 125 -10.67 5.89 -10.11
CA PRO A 125 -10.49 4.74 -9.22
C PRO A 125 -11.76 4.36 -8.45
N VAL A 126 -12.69 5.30 -8.24
CA VAL A 126 -14.00 5.01 -7.63
C VAL A 126 -14.84 4.14 -8.58
N LYS A 127 -14.83 4.44 -9.88
CA LYS A 127 -15.52 3.61 -10.88
C LYS A 127 -14.83 2.27 -11.07
N GLN A 128 -13.49 2.24 -11.02
CA GLN A 128 -12.74 1.00 -11.08
C GLN A 128 -13.11 0.08 -9.92
N ASN A 129 -13.08 0.58 -8.69
CA ASN A 129 -13.43 -0.20 -7.51
C ASN A 129 -14.91 -0.62 -7.49
N LYS A 130 -15.82 0.22 -8.01
CA LYS A 130 -17.23 -0.16 -8.18
C LYS A 130 -17.38 -1.37 -9.09
N GLY A 131 -16.66 -1.44 -10.20
CA GLY A 131 -16.66 -2.59 -11.11
C GLY A 131 -16.08 -3.88 -10.52
N HIS A 132 -15.39 -3.83 -9.37
CA HIS A 132 -14.94 -5.01 -8.63
C HIS A 132 -16.00 -5.58 -7.68
N ILE A 133 -17.04 -4.79 -7.38
CA ILE A 133 -18.09 -5.12 -6.41
C ILE A 133 -19.36 -5.62 -7.14
N GLU A 134 -19.58 -5.19 -8.36
CA GLU A 134 -20.67 -5.62 -9.24
C GLU A 134 -20.35 -6.93 -9.98
#